data_1079ca4a6c7a8ac5022cef9500cb9cc3
#
_entry.id   1079ca4a6c7a8ac5022cef9500cb9cc3
#
_cell.length_a   1.000
_cell.length_b   1.000
_cell.length_c   1.000
_cell.angle_alpha   90.00
_cell.angle_beta   90.00
_cell.angle_gamma   90.00
#
_symmetry.space_group_name_H-M   'P 1'
#
loop_
_entity.id
_entity.type
_entity.pdbx_description
1 polymer ?
#
loop_
_entity_poly.entity_id
_entity_poly.type
_entity_poly.pdbx_seq_one_letter_code
_entity_poly.pdbx_strand_id
1 'polypeptide(L)'
;MEIRPIKNDADHAAALTEIKNLWNAAEGSEDEDKLDILATLVEHYEETRWSVVDASDPIDLLHFAISDLGHTQAELAKLLGSRSRASEVLNRRRALTVEMIRAISDAWKIPADLLVKPSRVLARQTTPL
;
A
#
# COMPACT_ATOMS: atom_id res chain seq x y z
N MET A 1 -15.58 22.21 -2.43
CA MET A 1 -14.26 21.81 -1.96
C MET A 1 -13.16 22.56 -2.69
N GLU A 2 -12.16 22.96 -1.95
CA GLU A 2 -11.01 23.60 -2.54
C GLU A 2 -10.01 22.54 -2.98
N ILE A 3 -9.52 22.63 -4.18
CA ILE A 3 -8.56 21.65 -4.71
C ILE A 3 -7.17 22.00 -4.19
N ARG A 4 -6.55 21.07 -3.53
CA ARG A 4 -5.21 21.24 -2.96
C ARG A 4 -4.35 20.02 -3.24
N PRO A 5 -3.02 20.17 -3.23
CA PRO A 5 -2.15 19.01 -3.38
C PRO A 5 -2.41 17.99 -2.26
N ILE A 6 -2.28 16.73 -2.60
CA ILE A 6 -2.41 15.65 -1.62
C ILE A 6 -1.04 15.42 -1.02
N LYS A 7 -0.91 15.67 0.28
CA LYS A 7 0.38 15.60 0.96
C LYS A 7 0.49 14.45 1.96
N ASN A 8 -0.64 13.89 2.35
CA ASN A 8 -0.65 12.82 3.36
C ASN A 8 -1.89 11.96 3.17
N ASP A 9 -2.01 10.92 3.98
CA ASP A 9 -3.14 10.00 3.85
C ASP A 9 -4.47 10.63 4.18
N ALA A 10 -4.51 11.61 5.08
CA ALA A 10 -5.75 12.32 5.39
C ALA A 10 -6.23 13.11 4.19
N ASP A 11 -5.31 13.79 3.50
CA ASP A 11 -5.64 14.51 2.27
C ASP A 11 -6.11 13.54 1.19
N HIS A 12 -5.48 12.40 1.09
CA HIS A 12 -5.83 11.37 0.13
C HIS A 12 -7.26 10.86 0.38
N ALA A 13 -7.58 10.58 1.64
CA ALA A 13 -8.92 10.12 2.01
C ALA A 13 -9.98 11.18 1.69
N ALA A 14 -9.67 12.44 1.98
CA ALA A 14 -10.59 13.54 1.68
C ALA A 14 -10.82 13.68 0.18
N ALA A 15 -9.75 13.52 -0.62
CA ALA A 15 -9.86 13.59 -2.08
C ALA A 15 -10.70 12.43 -2.63
N LEU A 16 -10.53 11.24 -2.10
CA LEU A 16 -11.33 10.09 -2.53
C LEU A 16 -12.81 10.29 -2.22
N THR A 17 -13.11 10.87 -1.06
CA THR A 17 -14.48 11.17 -0.69
C THR A 17 -15.10 12.19 -1.65
N GLU A 18 -14.34 13.21 -1.99
CA GLU A 18 -14.82 14.22 -2.93
C GLU A 18 -15.01 13.66 -4.33
N ILE A 19 -14.12 12.80 -4.79
CA ILE A 19 -14.27 12.10 -6.08
C ILE A 19 -15.59 11.33 -6.08
N LYS A 20 -15.89 10.65 -4.99
CA LYS A 20 -17.13 9.90 -4.87
C LYS A 20 -18.34 10.82 -4.98
N ASN A 21 -18.27 11.98 -4.35
CA ASN A 21 -19.35 12.96 -4.40
C ASN A 21 -19.55 13.55 -5.81
N LEU A 22 -18.48 13.64 -6.57
CA LEU A 22 -18.53 14.24 -7.93
C LEU A 22 -18.69 13.18 -9.02
N TRP A 23 -18.81 11.92 -8.65
CA TRP A 23 -18.77 10.82 -9.62
C TRP A 23 -19.79 10.95 -10.75
N ASN A 24 -20.95 11.52 -10.46
CA ASN A 24 -22.02 11.67 -11.44
C ASN A 24 -22.09 13.08 -12.04
N ALA A 25 -20.98 13.81 -12.01
CA ALA A 25 -20.95 15.16 -12.56
C ALA A 25 -21.34 15.18 -14.03
N ALA A 26 -22.06 16.22 -14.42
CA ALA A 26 -22.50 16.36 -15.79
C ALA A 26 -21.30 16.62 -16.70
N GLU A 27 -21.35 16.03 -17.91
CA GLU A 27 -20.31 16.23 -18.88
C GLU A 27 -20.15 17.70 -19.20
N GLY A 28 -18.91 18.18 -19.20
CA GLY A 28 -18.60 19.58 -19.50
C GLY A 28 -18.83 20.54 -18.34
N SER A 29 -19.24 20.04 -17.16
CA SER A 29 -19.49 20.90 -16.00
C SER A 29 -18.20 21.20 -15.26
N GLU A 30 -18.26 22.22 -14.37
CA GLU A 30 -17.15 22.54 -13.49
C GLU A 30 -16.83 21.36 -12.55
N ASP A 31 -17.88 20.63 -12.18
CA ASP A 31 -17.70 19.47 -11.31
C ASP A 31 -16.95 18.35 -12.02
N GLU A 32 -17.15 18.19 -13.29
CA GLU A 32 -16.37 17.23 -14.07
C GLU A 32 -14.90 17.63 -14.12
N ASP A 33 -14.63 18.91 -14.29
CA ASP A 33 -13.24 19.40 -14.29
C ASP A 33 -12.58 19.15 -12.94
N LYS A 34 -13.32 19.38 -11.85
CA LYS A 34 -12.79 19.09 -10.51
C LYS A 34 -12.51 17.62 -10.34
N LEU A 35 -13.41 16.78 -10.82
CA LEU A 35 -13.23 15.33 -10.76
C LEU A 35 -11.95 14.91 -11.47
N ASP A 36 -11.71 15.43 -12.66
CA ASP A 36 -10.51 15.14 -13.43
C ASP A 36 -9.25 15.56 -12.68
N ILE A 37 -9.25 16.76 -12.11
CA ILE A 37 -8.09 17.26 -11.38
C ILE A 37 -7.83 16.40 -10.14
N LEU A 38 -8.89 16.09 -9.39
CA LEU A 38 -8.76 15.27 -8.19
C LEU A 38 -8.26 13.88 -8.52
N ALA A 39 -8.77 13.29 -9.58
CA ALA A 39 -8.34 11.96 -10.01
C ALA A 39 -6.85 11.97 -10.37
N THR A 40 -6.40 13.01 -11.05
CA THR A 40 -4.99 13.16 -11.43
C THR A 40 -4.11 13.32 -10.17
N LEU A 41 -4.56 14.13 -9.21
CA LEU A 41 -3.82 14.33 -7.98
C LEU A 41 -3.74 13.05 -7.15
N VAL A 42 -4.83 12.29 -7.08
CA VAL A 42 -4.85 11.02 -6.36
C VAL A 42 -3.90 10.03 -7.01
N GLU A 43 -3.96 9.92 -8.33
CA GLU A 43 -3.08 9.02 -9.07
C GLU A 43 -1.61 9.37 -8.84
N HIS A 44 -1.30 10.66 -8.93
CA HIS A 44 0.07 11.12 -8.71
C HIS A 44 0.55 10.81 -7.29
N TYR A 45 -0.30 11.07 -6.30
CA TYR A 45 0.05 10.79 -4.91
C TYR A 45 0.31 9.30 -4.70
N GLU A 46 -0.55 8.45 -5.25
CA GLU A 46 -0.40 7.01 -5.11
C GLU A 46 0.87 6.50 -5.77
N GLU A 47 1.17 7.01 -6.95
CA GLU A 47 2.41 6.65 -7.64
C GLU A 47 3.65 7.08 -6.86
N THR A 48 3.64 8.32 -6.39
CA THR A 48 4.77 8.87 -5.64
C THR A 48 4.96 8.12 -4.33
N ARG A 49 3.86 7.81 -3.65
CA ARG A 49 3.89 7.09 -2.40
C ARG A 49 4.59 5.74 -2.55
N TRP A 50 4.26 5.01 -3.61
CA TRP A 50 4.84 3.69 -3.80
C TRP A 50 6.22 3.75 -4.46
N SER A 51 6.50 4.78 -5.26
CA SER A 51 7.80 4.90 -5.90
C SER A 51 8.92 5.17 -4.89
N VAL A 52 8.60 5.82 -3.77
CA VAL A 52 9.58 6.06 -2.71
C VAL A 52 10.07 4.75 -2.13
N VAL A 53 9.20 3.74 -2.06
CA VAL A 53 9.57 2.45 -1.48
C VAL A 53 9.83 1.39 -2.54
N ASP A 54 9.80 1.77 -3.82
CA ASP A 54 9.98 0.82 -4.90
C ASP A 54 11.35 0.13 -4.88
N ALA A 55 12.35 0.81 -4.37
CA ALA A 55 13.70 0.24 -4.26
C ALA A 55 13.83 -0.69 -3.06
N SER A 56 12.86 -0.70 -2.16
CA SER A 56 12.88 -1.51 -0.97
C SER A 56 12.36 -2.90 -1.29
N ASP A 57 12.75 -3.87 -0.50
CA ASP A 57 12.18 -5.20 -0.69
C ASP A 57 10.78 -5.26 -0.03
N PRO A 58 10.03 -6.33 -0.30
CA PRO A 58 8.66 -6.45 0.22
C PRO A 58 8.56 -6.37 1.74
N ILE A 59 9.57 -6.82 2.46
CA ILE A 59 9.51 -6.81 3.93
C ILE A 59 9.66 -5.38 4.46
N ASP A 60 10.53 -4.58 3.85
CA ASP A 60 10.64 -3.16 4.18
C ASP A 60 9.30 -2.46 3.95
N LEU A 61 8.63 -2.84 2.86
CA LEU A 61 7.33 -2.28 2.54
C LEU A 61 6.27 -2.63 3.59
N LEU A 62 6.30 -3.86 4.10
CA LEU A 62 5.38 -4.27 5.16
C LEU A 62 5.63 -3.48 6.44
N HIS A 63 6.90 -3.27 6.79
CA HIS A 63 7.24 -2.44 7.95
C HIS A 63 6.74 -1.01 7.77
N PHE A 64 6.89 -0.47 6.57
CA PHE A 64 6.38 0.86 6.25
C PHE A 64 4.85 0.91 6.42
N ALA A 65 4.15 -0.11 5.94
CA ALA A 65 2.70 -0.15 6.06
C ALA A 65 2.25 -0.16 7.52
N ILE A 66 2.98 -0.85 8.37
CA ILE A 66 2.65 -0.92 9.80
C ILE A 66 3.00 0.39 10.50
N SER A 67 4.18 0.95 10.25
CA SER A 67 4.63 2.14 10.96
C SER A 67 4.01 3.42 10.45
N ASP A 68 3.78 3.52 9.13
CA ASP A 68 3.38 4.79 8.52
C ASP A 68 1.98 4.82 7.94
N LEU A 69 1.44 3.66 7.54
CA LEU A 69 0.14 3.61 6.91
C LEU A 69 -1.00 3.18 7.84
N GLY A 70 -0.69 2.98 9.10
CA GLY A 70 -1.73 2.71 10.09
C GLY A 70 -2.15 1.26 10.22
N HIS A 71 -1.50 0.35 9.56
CA HIS A 71 -1.80 -1.07 9.71
C HIS A 71 -1.09 -1.64 10.94
N THR A 72 -1.52 -2.80 11.40
CA THR A 72 -0.95 -3.41 12.58
C THR A 72 -0.42 -4.80 12.28
N GLN A 73 0.48 -5.26 13.14
CA GLN A 73 0.98 -6.62 13.02
C GLN A 73 -0.13 -7.64 13.26
N ALA A 74 -1.11 -7.32 14.08
CA ALA A 74 -2.26 -8.18 14.31
C ALA A 74 -3.09 -8.36 13.02
N GLU A 75 -3.24 -7.28 12.25
CA GLU A 75 -3.91 -7.37 10.96
C GLU A 75 -3.13 -8.27 10.00
N LEU A 76 -1.81 -8.11 9.98
CA LEU A 76 -0.97 -8.95 9.14
C LEU A 76 -1.09 -10.41 9.54
N ALA A 77 -1.15 -10.68 10.85
CA ALA A 77 -1.30 -12.05 11.35
C ALA A 77 -2.59 -12.70 10.83
N LYS A 78 -3.67 -11.94 10.75
CA LYS A 78 -4.92 -12.44 10.21
C LYS A 78 -4.78 -12.77 8.72
N LEU A 79 -4.09 -11.93 7.98
CA LEU A 79 -3.89 -12.14 6.55
C LEU A 79 -3.00 -13.34 6.26
N LEU A 80 -2.02 -13.57 7.10
CA LEU A 80 -1.04 -14.64 6.90
C LEU A 80 -1.41 -15.95 7.58
N GLY A 81 -2.42 -15.91 8.43
CA GLY A 81 -2.94 -17.10 9.08
C GLY A 81 -2.51 -17.33 10.52
N SER A 82 -1.48 -16.66 10.98
CA SER A 82 -1.04 -16.79 12.38
C SER A 82 -0.07 -15.68 12.76
N ARG A 83 0.05 -15.45 14.06
CA ARG A 83 1.02 -14.49 14.59
C ARG A 83 2.44 -14.94 14.30
N SER A 84 2.67 -16.24 14.36
CA SER A 84 4.00 -16.79 14.08
C SER A 84 4.44 -16.48 12.65
N ARG A 85 3.55 -16.66 11.69
CA ARG A 85 3.89 -16.37 10.31
C ARG A 85 4.17 -14.90 10.10
N ALA A 86 3.34 -14.03 10.68
CA ALA A 86 3.55 -12.60 10.56
C ALA A 86 4.90 -12.21 11.16
N SER A 87 5.21 -12.72 12.35
CA SER A 87 6.49 -12.43 12.98
C SER A 87 7.66 -12.94 12.14
N GLU A 88 7.56 -14.15 11.62
CA GLU A 88 8.63 -14.72 10.79
C GLU A 88 8.87 -13.90 9.53
N VAL A 89 7.80 -13.47 8.87
CA VAL A 89 7.91 -12.64 7.67
C VAL A 89 8.55 -11.30 8.00
N LEU A 90 8.07 -10.63 9.04
CA LEU A 90 8.58 -9.31 9.41
C LEU A 90 10.03 -9.36 9.89
N ASN A 91 10.44 -10.49 10.46
CA ASN A 91 11.83 -10.69 10.89
C ASN A 91 12.71 -11.35 9.85
N ARG A 92 12.23 -11.42 8.62
CA ARG A 92 12.97 -11.95 7.46
C ARG A 92 13.38 -13.41 7.60
N ARG A 93 12.59 -14.17 8.33
CA ARG A 93 12.85 -15.60 8.49
C ARG A 93 12.03 -16.46 7.57
N ARG A 94 11.11 -15.85 6.85
CA ARG A 94 10.22 -16.55 5.91
C ARG A 94 9.90 -15.61 4.76
N ALA A 95 9.97 -16.13 3.55
CA ALA A 95 9.58 -15.36 2.36
C ALA A 95 8.06 -15.33 2.23
N LEU A 96 7.56 -14.35 1.52
CA LEU A 96 6.15 -14.27 1.21
C LEU A 96 5.79 -15.32 0.18
N THR A 97 4.69 -16.04 0.42
CA THR A 97 4.14 -16.95 -0.57
C THR A 97 3.20 -16.16 -1.48
N VAL A 98 2.84 -16.75 -2.63
CA VAL A 98 1.90 -16.11 -3.54
C VAL A 98 0.56 -15.83 -2.84
N GLU A 99 0.11 -16.76 -2.01
CA GLU A 99 -1.14 -16.57 -1.27
C GLU A 99 -1.06 -15.42 -0.30
N MET A 100 0.06 -15.27 0.39
CA MET A 100 0.29 -14.14 1.29
C MET A 100 0.30 -12.83 0.53
N ILE A 101 0.97 -12.80 -0.62
CA ILE A 101 1.03 -11.61 -1.47
C ILE A 101 -0.38 -11.21 -1.89
N ARG A 102 -1.19 -12.17 -2.31
CA ARG A 102 -2.54 -11.89 -2.73
C ARG A 102 -3.38 -11.31 -1.58
N ALA A 103 -3.29 -11.93 -0.41
CA ALA A 103 -4.04 -11.47 0.75
C ALA A 103 -3.66 -10.05 1.15
N ILE A 104 -2.37 -9.75 1.18
CA ILE A 104 -1.89 -8.42 1.56
C ILE A 104 -2.28 -7.40 0.50
N SER A 105 -2.07 -7.73 -0.76
CA SER A 105 -2.40 -6.81 -1.85
C SER A 105 -3.88 -6.45 -1.85
N ASP A 106 -4.73 -7.44 -1.67
CA ASP A 106 -6.18 -7.21 -1.65
C ASP A 106 -6.61 -6.39 -0.45
N ALA A 107 -6.09 -6.72 0.73
CA ALA A 107 -6.53 -6.08 1.97
C ALA A 107 -5.93 -4.68 2.18
N TRP A 108 -4.65 -4.54 1.88
CA TRP A 108 -3.93 -3.29 2.15
C TRP A 108 -3.74 -2.41 0.93
N LYS A 109 -4.22 -2.87 -0.22
CA LYS A 109 -4.12 -2.10 -1.48
C LYS A 109 -2.70 -1.78 -1.85
N ILE A 110 -1.78 -2.67 -1.55
CA ILE A 110 -0.39 -2.55 -1.97
C ILE A 110 -0.27 -3.22 -3.34
N PRO A 111 0.35 -2.55 -4.32
CA PRO A 111 0.52 -3.17 -5.63
C PRO A 111 1.25 -4.51 -5.51
N ALA A 112 0.69 -5.55 -6.11
CA ALA A 112 1.29 -6.88 -6.04
C ALA A 112 2.70 -6.90 -6.62
N ASP A 113 2.96 -6.06 -7.62
CA ASP A 113 4.29 -5.94 -8.23
C ASP A 113 5.38 -5.66 -7.21
N LEU A 114 5.05 -4.89 -6.17
CA LEU A 114 6.01 -4.54 -5.14
C LEU A 114 6.23 -5.68 -4.17
N LEU A 115 5.23 -6.54 -4.01
CA LEU A 115 5.29 -7.66 -3.08
C LEU A 115 5.94 -8.90 -3.69
N VAL A 116 5.95 -9.00 -5.02
CA VAL A 116 6.55 -10.17 -5.68
C VAL A 116 8.05 -10.02 -5.87
N LYS A 117 8.62 -8.86 -5.58
CA LYS A 117 10.07 -8.68 -5.68
C LYS A 117 10.79 -9.61 -4.72
N PRO A 118 11.99 -10.03 -5.06
CA PRO A 118 12.76 -10.86 -4.12
C PRO A 118 12.96 -10.14 -2.81
N SER A 119 12.70 -10.83 -1.71
CA SER A 119 12.96 -10.27 -0.39
C SER A 119 14.23 -10.89 0.17
N ARG A 120 14.97 -10.09 0.93
CA ARG A 120 16.15 -10.60 1.61
C ARG A 120 15.68 -11.39 2.83
N VAL A 121 15.85 -12.70 2.79
CA VAL A 121 15.52 -13.55 3.90
C VAL A 121 16.81 -13.80 4.68
N LEU A 122 16.76 -13.58 5.99
CA LEU A 122 17.90 -13.87 6.82
C LEU A 122 18.03 -15.36 6.88
N ALA A 123 19.08 -15.80 6.34
CA ALA A 123 19.25 -17.15 6.19
C ALA A 123 19.28 -17.79 7.43
N ARG A 124 18.83 -18.79 7.49
CA ARG A 124 18.96 -19.45 8.47
C ARG A 124 20.35 -19.62 8.51
N GLN A 125 21.04 -18.98 8.34
CA GLN A 125 22.22 -18.94 8.44
C GLN A 125 22.89 -20.04 8.54
N THR A 126 22.88 -20.58 8.34
CA THR A 126 23.28 -21.64 8.36
C THR A 126 24.23 -21.91 7.59
N THR A 127 24.41 -21.92 7.38
CA THR A 127 25.00 -22.24 6.83
C THR A 127 25.76 -22.52 6.44
N PRO A 128 26.38 -22.80 6.14
CA PRO A 128 26.86 -23.13 5.67
C PRO A 128 27.56 -23.81 5.49
N LEU A 129 27.69 -24.03 5.47
CA LEU A 129 28.19 -24.57 5.24
C LEU A 129 28.86 -24.71 4.93
#